data_9f1f6e11216727079ff029dbdee64c06
#
_entry.id   9f1f6e11216727079ff029dbdee64c06
#
_cell.length_a   1.000
_cell.length_b   1.000
_cell.length_c   1.000
_cell.angle_alpha   90.00
_cell.angle_beta   90.00
_cell.angle_gamma   90.00
#
_symmetry.space_group_name_H-M   'P 1'
#
loop_
_entity.id
_entity.type
_entity.pdbx_description
1 polymer ?
#
loop_
_entity_poly.entity_id
_entity_poly.type
_entity_poly.pdbx_seq_one_letter_code
_entity_poly.pdbx_strand_id
1 'polypeptide(L)'
;MEKIWLNSYPPSVPAEINPEIYQSVTQLLEESFKKNAASPFSVCMDRWMSYKEVDDLSAALGAWLQSQGLEPGARVAIMLPNLPQFSVTMAGILRAGYTCVNVNPLYTPRELEHQLCDSGATTIVILENFATTLTEILAKTPIKRIVLATMGDLLGAVYGKWITFAVRNLKKIVPAYSFSTANGLQVTPFNQAIAAGKRMTLKPAKSTLDSIAFLQYTGGTTGLSKGAVLTHRNIVAAVLQGEAWFTPAMGRVGDVSKINSIAALPLYHIFALNLSLLSIRWGAYMTLVPNPRDFTGFVKVLKKRPFHMLPAVNTLFNALLQHPDFKTVDFSNLCVSQAGGMAASEGTAKNWLAVTGCPMIEGWGMSETVAMGTNNPVNNKEFTGTIGLPLPSISIAIKNEAGEDVPQGESGEICIKGPNVMTGYYNQPEENKQAFTSDGYFKTGDVGIMDERGYTKIVDRLKDMIIVSGFNVFPNELENAVSLCPGVLECAVIGVPDEKAGEAIKLFIIKKDANLSEEDVKAYCRQNLTGYKMPKYIVFRDDLPKTNVGKILRRELRAGK
;
A
#
# COMPACT_ATOMS: atom_id res chain seq x y z
N MET A 1 26.37 -11.38 6.11
CA MET A 1 25.56 -12.63 6.26
C MET A 1 25.50 -13.37 4.93
N GLU A 2 25.65 -14.69 4.92
CA GLU A 2 25.47 -15.51 3.72
C GLU A 2 23.99 -15.49 3.29
N LYS A 3 23.71 -15.46 1.97
CA LYS A 3 22.34 -15.42 1.43
C LYS A 3 21.70 -16.81 1.47
N ILE A 4 21.52 -17.38 2.67
CA ILE A 4 21.03 -18.75 2.89
C ILE A 4 19.66 -19.02 2.23
N TRP A 5 18.81 -18.00 2.11
CA TRP A 5 17.47 -18.08 1.53
C TRP A 5 17.45 -18.47 0.05
N LEU A 6 18.57 -18.27 -0.66
CA LEU A 6 18.64 -18.65 -2.09
C LEU A 6 18.47 -20.15 -2.31
N ASN A 7 18.83 -20.99 -1.32
CA ASN A 7 18.61 -22.44 -1.36
C ASN A 7 17.12 -22.82 -1.31
N SER A 8 16.26 -21.89 -0.83
CA SER A 8 14.83 -22.10 -0.70
C SER A 8 14.01 -21.41 -1.79
N TYR A 9 14.67 -20.77 -2.76
CA TYR A 9 13.98 -20.15 -3.88
C TYR A 9 13.26 -21.15 -4.78
N PRO A 10 12.07 -20.82 -5.30
CA PRO A 10 11.50 -21.60 -6.40
C PRO A 10 12.47 -21.66 -7.59
N PRO A 11 12.60 -22.81 -8.28
CA PRO A 11 13.63 -23.01 -9.32
C PRO A 11 13.63 -22.00 -10.46
N SER A 12 12.48 -21.37 -10.73
CA SER A 12 12.32 -20.37 -11.81
C SER A 12 12.56 -18.92 -11.37
N VAL A 13 12.82 -18.70 -10.07
CA VAL A 13 13.05 -17.35 -9.55
C VAL A 13 14.56 -17.06 -9.53
N PRO A 14 15.04 -16.01 -10.22
CA PRO A 14 16.44 -15.65 -10.22
C PRO A 14 16.86 -15.07 -8.86
N ALA A 15 18.13 -15.22 -8.50
CA ALA A 15 18.69 -14.62 -7.30
C ALA A 15 18.73 -13.07 -7.40
N GLU A 16 18.86 -12.53 -8.60
CA GLU A 16 19.04 -11.11 -8.85
C GLU A 16 18.23 -10.62 -10.04
N ILE A 17 17.87 -9.33 -10.01
CA ILE A 17 17.24 -8.59 -11.11
C ILE A 17 18.19 -7.48 -11.59
N ASN A 18 17.99 -7.00 -12.81
CA ASN A 18 18.77 -5.90 -13.37
C ASN A 18 17.88 -4.69 -13.68
N PRO A 19 17.83 -3.66 -12.84
CA PRO A 19 17.05 -2.46 -13.10
C PRO A 19 17.59 -1.61 -14.26
N GLU A 20 18.85 -1.81 -14.68
CA GLU A 20 19.48 -1.06 -15.78
C GLU A 20 18.89 -1.40 -17.17
N ILE A 21 17.99 -2.37 -17.28
CA ILE A 21 17.25 -2.63 -18.53
C ILE A 21 16.31 -1.49 -18.91
N TYR A 22 16.02 -0.59 -17.97
CA TYR A 22 15.29 0.65 -18.18
C TYR A 22 16.11 1.85 -17.72
N GLN A 23 15.96 2.96 -18.42
CA GLN A 23 16.55 4.25 -18.01
C GLN A 23 15.67 4.96 -16.95
N SER A 24 14.38 4.63 -16.90
CA SER A 24 13.42 5.24 -15.97
C SER A 24 12.10 4.45 -15.96
N VAL A 25 11.25 4.72 -14.98
CA VAL A 25 9.85 4.27 -14.98
C VAL A 25 9.09 4.79 -16.21
N THR A 26 9.43 5.99 -16.68
CA THR A 26 8.82 6.58 -17.89
C THR A 26 9.04 5.69 -19.10
N GLN A 27 10.26 5.19 -19.32
CA GLN A 27 10.55 4.25 -20.41
C GLN A 27 9.75 2.96 -20.26
N LEU A 28 9.70 2.37 -19.06
CA LEU A 28 8.89 1.18 -18.80
C LEU A 28 7.41 1.40 -19.19
N LEU A 29 6.83 2.53 -18.82
CA LEU A 29 5.45 2.87 -19.16
C LEU A 29 5.26 3.01 -20.67
N GLU A 30 6.12 3.77 -21.37
CA GLU A 30 6.02 4.06 -22.79
C GLU A 30 6.21 2.80 -23.65
N GLU A 31 7.17 1.94 -23.30
CA GLU A 31 7.34 0.65 -23.97
C GLU A 31 6.12 -0.25 -23.79
N SER A 32 5.57 -0.31 -22.57
CA SER A 32 4.37 -1.11 -22.31
C SER A 32 3.14 -0.57 -23.04
N PHE A 33 2.95 0.75 -23.05
CA PHE A 33 1.86 1.40 -23.76
C PHE A 33 1.92 1.11 -25.27
N LYS A 34 3.10 1.23 -25.85
CA LYS A 34 3.33 0.95 -27.27
C LYS A 34 3.11 -0.52 -27.61
N LYS A 35 3.69 -1.42 -26.80
CA LYS A 35 3.62 -2.87 -27.04
C LYS A 35 2.18 -3.39 -26.95
N ASN A 36 1.40 -2.88 -25.99
CA ASN A 36 0.09 -3.39 -25.65
C ASN A 36 -1.06 -2.44 -26.09
N ALA A 37 -0.83 -1.54 -27.04
CA ALA A 37 -1.74 -0.44 -27.39
C ALA A 37 -3.22 -0.85 -27.56
N ALA A 38 -3.48 -1.99 -28.21
CA ALA A 38 -4.83 -2.49 -28.45
C ALA A 38 -5.43 -3.28 -27.26
N SER A 39 -4.61 -3.64 -26.28
CA SER A 39 -5.04 -4.43 -25.11
C SER A 39 -5.81 -3.58 -24.10
N PRO A 40 -6.72 -4.19 -23.30
CA PRO A 40 -7.35 -3.52 -22.18
C PRO A 40 -6.32 -3.19 -21.10
N PHE A 41 -6.36 -1.95 -20.60
CA PHE A 41 -5.54 -1.46 -19.50
C PHE A 41 -6.25 -1.55 -18.16
N SER A 42 -7.49 -1.11 -18.12
CA SER A 42 -8.32 -1.16 -16.93
C SER A 42 -9.80 -1.17 -17.24
N VAL A 43 -10.58 -1.62 -16.26
CA VAL A 43 -12.02 -1.47 -16.25
C VAL A 43 -12.45 -0.84 -14.92
N CYS A 44 -13.29 0.21 -15.01
CA CYS A 44 -13.87 0.90 -13.86
C CYS A 44 -15.36 1.18 -14.14
N MET A 45 -16.26 0.78 -13.23
CA MET A 45 -17.71 0.98 -13.42
C MET A 45 -18.19 0.56 -14.83
N ASP A 46 -17.73 -0.62 -15.30
CA ASP A 46 -18.00 -1.21 -16.62
C ASP A 46 -17.46 -0.42 -17.84
N ARG A 47 -16.75 0.68 -17.64
CA ARG A 47 -16.02 1.36 -18.72
C ARG A 47 -14.60 0.79 -18.84
N TRP A 48 -14.31 0.23 -20.01
CA TRP A 48 -12.99 -0.22 -20.40
C TRP A 48 -12.13 0.94 -20.90
N MET A 49 -10.85 0.89 -20.59
CA MET A 49 -9.82 1.78 -21.11
C MET A 49 -8.69 0.93 -21.67
N SER A 50 -8.24 1.22 -22.87
CA SER A 50 -7.10 0.55 -23.51
C SER A 50 -5.77 1.18 -23.12
N TYR A 51 -4.66 0.47 -23.34
CA TYR A 51 -3.31 1.01 -23.19
C TYR A 51 -3.09 2.24 -24.06
N LYS A 52 -3.61 2.23 -25.29
CA LYS A 52 -3.54 3.41 -26.18
C LYS A 52 -4.28 4.61 -25.62
N GLU A 53 -5.46 4.42 -25.04
CA GLU A 53 -6.19 5.53 -24.41
C GLU A 53 -5.38 6.15 -23.25
N VAL A 54 -4.75 5.31 -22.42
CA VAL A 54 -3.89 5.80 -21.32
C VAL A 54 -2.66 6.50 -21.86
N ASP A 55 -2.02 5.99 -22.89
CA ASP A 55 -0.90 6.63 -23.57
C ASP A 55 -1.27 8.03 -24.07
N ASP A 56 -2.34 8.13 -24.87
CA ASP A 56 -2.80 9.40 -25.44
C ASP A 56 -3.20 10.42 -24.34
N LEU A 57 -3.91 9.97 -23.31
CA LEU A 57 -4.39 10.84 -22.24
C LEU A 57 -3.26 11.30 -21.31
N SER A 58 -2.32 10.41 -20.98
CA SER A 58 -1.17 10.75 -20.14
C SER A 58 -0.19 11.65 -20.87
N ALA A 59 0.01 11.45 -22.19
CA ALA A 59 0.79 12.36 -23.01
C ALA A 59 0.17 13.76 -23.06
N ALA A 60 -1.17 13.83 -23.24
CA ALA A 60 -1.88 15.11 -23.22
C ALA A 60 -1.74 15.83 -21.87
N LEU A 61 -1.98 15.11 -20.75
CA LEU A 61 -1.85 15.71 -19.43
C LEU A 61 -0.39 16.16 -19.15
N GLY A 62 0.59 15.34 -19.53
CA GLY A 62 2.01 15.69 -19.39
C GLY A 62 2.39 16.94 -20.19
N ALA A 63 1.94 17.04 -21.44
CA ALA A 63 2.17 18.21 -22.28
C ALA A 63 1.50 19.47 -21.70
N TRP A 64 0.28 19.34 -21.17
CA TRP A 64 -0.37 20.44 -20.48
C TRP A 64 0.38 20.85 -19.22
N LEU A 65 0.85 19.91 -18.39
CA LEU A 65 1.66 20.24 -17.20
C LEU A 65 2.96 20.97 -17.57
N GLN A 66 3.65 20.54 -18.63
CA GLN A 66 4.85 21.23 -19.13
C GLN A 66 4.54 22.66 -19.58
N SER A 67 3.36 22.91 -20.15
CA SER A 67 2.93 24.25 -20.57
C SER A 67 2.68 25.22 -19.40
N GLN A 68 2.58 24.68 -18.17
CA GLN A 68 2.35 25.50 -16.96
C GLN A 68 3.62 26.13 -16.40
N GLY A 69 4.77 25.94 -17.01
CA GLY A 69 6.04 26.52 -16.58
C GLY A 69 6.56 25.93 -15.27
N LEU A 70 6.30 24.64 -15.02
CA LEU A 70 6.88 23.93 -13.90
C LEU A 70 8.35 23.63 -14.16
N GLU A 71 9.19 23.80 -13.14
CA GLU A 71 10.61 23.46 -13.21
C GLU A 71 10.81 21.93 -13.33
N PRO A 72 11.89 21.46 -13.95
CA PRO A 72 12.22 20.04 -13.98
C PRO A 72 12.25 19.43 -12.57
N GLY A 73 11.66 18.26 -12.40
CA GLY A 73 11.54 17.60 -11.10
C GLY A 73 10.51 18.25 -10.15
N ALA A 74 9.69 19.20 -10.61
CA ALA A 74 8.62 19.77 -9.81
C ALA A 74 7.69 18.70 -9.23
N ARG A 75 7.24 18.88 -8.00
CA ARG A 75 6.35 17.95 -7.31
C ARG A 75 4.90 18.27 -7.65
N VAL A 76 4.17 17.22 -8.10
CA VAL A 76 2.75 17.30 -8.42
C VAL A 76 2.01 16.30 -7.53
N ALA A 77 1.11 16.81 -6.70
CA ALA A 77 0.32 16.00 -5.77
C ALA A 77 -0.85 15.30 -6.49
N ILE A 78 -1.11 14.05 -6.11
CA ILE A 78 -2.22 13.23 -6.63
C ILE A 78 -3.11 12.83 -5.46
N MET A 79 -4.31 13.41 -5.37
CA MET A 79 -5.32 13.11 -4.34
C MET A 79 -6.55 12.49 -4.99
N LEU A 80 -6.37 11.27 -5.51
CA LEU A 80 -7.37 10.52 -6.27
C LEU A 80 -7.54 9.11 -5.70
N PRO A 81 -8.77 8.56 -5.64
CA PRO A 81 -9.01 7.15 -5.33
C PRO A 81 -8.73 6.26 -6.57
N ASN A 82 -9.11 4.97 -6.48
CA ASN A 82 -8.93 3.99 -7.58
C ASN A 82 -9.84 4.29 -8.77
N LEU A 83 -9.49 5.29 -9.54
CA LEU A 83 -10.17 5.74 -10.75
C LEU A 83 -9.20 5.77 -11.92
N PRO A 84 -9.69 5.70 -13.18
CA PRO A 84 -8.84 5.78 -14.37
C PRO A 84 -7.94 7.02 -14.39
N GLN A 85 -8.43 8.13 -13.83
CA GLN A 85 -7.69 9.40 -13.73
C GLN A 85 -6.39 9.25 -12.93
N PHE A 86 -6.31 8.33 -11.95
CA PHE A 86 -5.09 8.12 -11.17
C PHE A 86 -3.93 7.67 -12.06
N SER A 87 -4.14 6.61 -12.85
CA SER A 87 -3.10 6.05 -13.73
C SER A 87 -2.68 7.05 -14.83
N VAL A 88 -3.66 7.75 -15.42
CA VAL A 88 -3.40 8.81 -16.41
C VAL A 88 -2.58 9.95 -15.80
N THR A 89 -2.91 10.36 -14.57
CA THR A 89 -2.20 11.44 -13.87
C THR A 89 -0.79 11.04 -13.52
N MET A 90 -0.60 9.88 -12.90
CA MET A 90 0.71 9.35 -12.54
C MET A 90 1.63 9.26 -13.79
N ALA A 91 1.15 8.63 -14.85
CA ALA A 91 1.91 8.49 -16.08
C ALA A 91 2.21 9.86 -16.71
N GLY A 92 1.25 10.79 -16.71
CA GLY A 92 1.43 12.15 -17.26
C GLY A 92 2.47 12.96 -16.50
N ILE A 93 2.51 12.87 -15.18
CA ILE A 93 3.50 13.55 -14.32
C ILE A 93 4.91 13.00 -14.61
N LEU A 94 5.08 11.67 -14.60
CA LEU A 94 6.38 11.03 -14.83
C LEU A 94 6.88 11.31 -16.25
N ARG A 95 6.03 11.25 -17.26
CA ARG A 95 6.35 11.54 -18.67
C ARG A 95 6.70 13.00 -18.89
N ALA A 96 6.16 13.90 -18.09
CA ALA A 96 6.52 15.32 -18.12
C ALA A 96 7.87 15.62 -17.43
N GLY A 97 8.47 14.64 -16.75
CA GLY A 97 9.74 14.81 -16.02
C GLY A 97 9.55 15.36 -14.61
N TYR A 98 8.38 15.13 -14.00
CA TYR A 98 8.02 15.62 -12.67
C TYR A 98 7.91 14.48 -11.67
N THR A 99 7.93 14.84 -10.38
CA THR A 99 7.82 13.91 -9.25
C THR A 99 6.37 13.78 -8.78
N CYS A 100 5.87 12.55 -8.66
CA CYS A 100 4.56 12.27 -8.10
C CYS A 100 4.60 12.37 -6.57
N VAL A 101 3.63 13.07 -5.97
CA VAL A 101 3.39 13.09 -4.52
C VAL A 101 2.03 12.45 -4.27
N ASN A 102 2.03 11.18 -3.86
CA ASN A 102 0.77 10.48 -3.60
C ASN A 102 0.16 10.96 -2.28
N VAL A 103 -1.09 11.38 -2.33
CA VAL A 103 -1.84 11.92 -1.19
C VAL A 103 -3.01 11.02 -0.85
N ASN A 104 -3.16 10.69 0.42
CA ASN A 104 -4.33 9.97 0.90
C ASN A 104 -5.58 10.86 0.81
N PRO A 105 -6.61 10.50 0.02
CA PRO A 105 -7.83 11.29 -0.11
C PRO A 105 -8.62 11.49 1.20
N LEU A 106 -8.36 10.67 2.20
CA LEU A 106 -9.04 10.71 3.50
C LEU A 106 -8.24 11.43 4.58
N TYR A 107 -7.18 12.14 4.21
CA TYR A 107 -6.43 12.97 5.17
C TYR A 107 -7.30 14.08 5.75
N THR A 108 -7.06 14.35 7.03
CA THR A 108 -7.58 15.57 7.68
C THR A 108 -6.93 16.80 7.09
N PRO A 109 -7.53 18.01 7.26
CA PRO A 109 -6.91 19.26 6.83
C PRO A 109 -5.46 19.42 7.31
N ARG A 110 -5.18 19.08 8.58
CA ARG A 110 -3.84 19.17 9.17
C ARG A 110 -2.82 18.24 8.49
N GLU A 111 -3.20 17.01 8.21
CA GLU A 111 -2.33 16.04 7.55
C GLU A 111 -2.05 16.45 6.09
N LEU A 112 -3.07 16.94 5.39
CA LEU A 112 -2.93 17.43 4.03
C LEU A 112 -2.05 18.70 3.97
N GLU A 113 -2.25 19.67 4.87
CA GLU A 113 -1.43 20.87 5.00
C GLU A 113 0.03 20.51 5.19
N HIS A 114 0.32 19.62 6.16
CA HIS A 114 1.68 19.15 6.41
C HIS A 114 2.32 18.55 5.16
N GLN A 115 1.66 17.61 4.50
CA GLN A 115 2.23 16.91 3.34
C GLN A 115 2.47 17.87 2.17
N LEU A 116 1.55 18.78 1.87
CA LEU A 116 1.70 19.73 0.77
C LEU A 116 2.82 20.74 1.04
N CYS A 117 2.96 21.19 2.28
CA CYS A 117 4.04 22.11 2.68
C CYS A 117 5.41 21.42 2.66
N ASP A 118 5.52 20.23 3.26
CA ASP A 118 6.78 19.47 3.35
C ASP A 118 7.27 19.05 1.96
N SER A 119 6.37 18.51 1.11
CA SER A 119 6.72 18.14 -0.26
C SER A 119 7.02 19.35 -1.16
N GLY A 120 6.52 20.54 -0.82
CA GLY A 120 6.59 21.73 -1.66
C GLY A 120 5.86 21.56 -2.99
N ALA A 121 4.84 20.74 -3.07
CA ALA A 121 4.01 20.55 -4.26
C ALA A 121 3.26 21.84 -4.59
N THR A 122 3.43 22.38 -5.80
CA THR A 122 2.76 23.61 -6.26
C THR A 122 1.53 23.34 -7.13
N THR A 123 1.33 22.10 -7.52
CA THR A 123 0.21 21.64 -8.33
C THR A 123 -0.39 20.40 -7.68
N ILE A 124 -1.71 20.32 -7.64
CA ILE A 124 -2.46 19.15 -7.14
C ILE A 124 -3.53 18.73 -8.16
N VAL A 125 -3.60 17.42 -8.41
CA VAL A 125 -4.73 16.78 -9.11
C VAL A 125 -5.61 16.13 -8.04
N ILE A 126 -6.83 16.63 -7.88
CA ILE A 126 -7.72 16.26 -6.78
C ILE A 126 -9.13 15.92 -7.28
N LEU A 127 -9.75 14.90 -6.69
CA LEU A 127 -11.16 14.62 -6.92
C LEU A 127 -12.03 15.63 -6.12
N GLU A 128 -13.07 16.14 -6.75
CA GLU A 128 -13.97 17.15 -6.16
C GLU A 128 -14.57 16.74 -4.80
N ASN A 129 -14.71 15.44 -4.56
CA ASN A 129 -15.19 14.91 -3.28
C ASN A 129 -14.32 15.30 -2.08
N PHE A 130 -13.06 15.64 -2.32
CA PHE A 130 -12.07 16.01 -1.30
C PHE A 130 -11.66 17.48 -1.37
N ALA A 131 -12.31 18.25 -2.26
CA ALA A 131 -11.97 19.65 -2.50
C ALA A 131 -12.19 20.55 -1.26
N THR A 132 -13.18 20.23 -0.43
CA THR A 132 -13.46 20.95 0.82
C THR A 132 -12.26 20.91 1.76
N THR A 133 -11.66 19.73 1.98
CA THR A 133 -10.45 19.58 2.81
C THR A 133 -9.30 20.46 2.32
N LEU A 134 -9.10 20.55 1.00
CA LEU A 134 -8.09 21.44 0.42
C LEU A 134 -8.46 22.91 0.61
N THR A 135 -9.74 23.28 0.46
CA THR A 135 -10.20 24.66 0.61
C THR A 135 -9.87 25.23 2.00
N GLU A 136 -10.01 24.41 3.06
CA GLU A 136 -9.75 24.83 4.44
C GLU A 136 -8.30 25.22 4.71
N ILE A 137 -7.35 24.65 3.95
CA ILE A 137 -5.91 24.82 4.21
C ILE A 137 -5.17 25.53 3.07
N LEU A 138 -5.84 25.81 1.95
CA LEU A 138 -5.21 26.26 0.70
C LEU A 138 -4.29 27.47 0.90
N ALA A 139 -4.73 28.45 1.68
CA ALA A 139 -3.96 29.67 1.96
C ALA A 139 -2.63 29.42 2.72
N LYS A 140 -2.50 28.26 3.34
CA LYS A 140 -1.32 27.85 4.11
C LYS A 140 -0.38 26.94 3.32
N THR A 141 -0.72 26.61 2.08
CA THR A 141 0.03 25.66 1.24
C THR A 141 0.71 26.37 0.06
N PRO A 142 1.74 25.77 -0.53
CA PRO A 142 2.39 26.31 -1.73
C PRO A 142 1.59 26.06 -3.02
N ILE A 143 0.38 25.52 -2.95
CA ILE A 143 -0.44 25.18 -4.13
C ILE A 143 -0.82 26.43 -4.91
N LYS A 144 -0.46 26.44 -6.18
CA LYS A 144 -0.78 27.51 -7.16
C LYS A 144 -1.72 27.01 -8.25
N ARG A 145 -1.81 25.69 -8.46
CA ARG A 145 -2.62 25.07 -9.51
C ARG A 145 -3.38 23.88 -8.99
N ILE A 146 -4.67 23.83 -9.31
CA ILE A 146 -5.56 22.73 -9.00
C ILE A 146 -6.11 22.18 -10.31
N VAL A 147 -5.88 20.89 -10.56
CA VAL A 147 -6.58 20.13 -11.60
C VAL A 147 -7.71 19.38 -10.92
N LEU A 148 -8.93 19.84 -11.15
CA LEU A 148 -10.12 19.34 -10.47
C LEU A 148 -10.76 18.22 -11.28
N ALA A 149 -10.71 17.00 -10.77
CA ALA A 149 -11.34 15.81 -11.36
C ALA A 149 -12.74 15.56 -10.77
N THR A 150 -13.59 14.95 -11.56
CA THR A 150 -14.90 14.42 -11.13
C THR A 150 -14.92 12.90 -11.23
N MET A 151 -15.83 12.24 -10.51
CA MET A 151 -15.98 10.79 -10.54
C MET A 151 -16.26 10.28 -11.95
N GLY A 152 -16.95 11.04 -12.77
CA GLY A 152 -17.35 10.66 -14.13
C GLY A 152 -16.32 10.96 -15.21
N ASP A 153 -15.21 11.67 -14.90
CA ASP A 153 -14.19 11.93 -15.90
C ASP A 153 -13.59 10.62 -16.41
N LEU A 154 -13.32 10.56 -17.73
CA LEU A 154 -12.83 9.37 -18.45
C LEU A 154 -13.80 8.17 -18.52
N LEU A 155 -15.02 8.28 -17.97
CA LEU A 155 -16.04 7.23 -18.11
C LEU A 155 -16.91 7.36 -19.39
N GLY A 156 -16.54 8.26 -20.29
CA GLY A 156 -17.27 8.55 -21.54
C GLY A 156 -18.22 9.76 -21.39
N ALA A 157 -18.60 10.33 -22.55
CA ALA A 157 -19.28 11.62 -22.59
C ALA A 157 -20.68 11.63 -21.92
N VAL A 158 -21.48 10.59 -22.13
CA VAL A 158 -22.84 10.49 -21.59
C VAL A 158 -22.82 9.86 -20.20
N TYR A 159 -22.23 8.68 -20.08
CA TYR A 159 -22.20 7.93 -18.83
C TYR A 159 -21.42 8.69 -17.74
N GLY A 160 -20.28 9.31 -18.07
CA GLY A 160 -19.50 10.10 -17.12
C GLY A 160 -20.26 11.31 -16.59
N LYS A 161 -21.00 12.03 -17.47
CA LYS A 161 -21.85 13.14 -17.02
C LYS A 161 -22.96 12.67 -16.07
N TRP A 162 -23.58 11.52 -16.39
CA TRP A 162 -24.59 10.92 -15.53
C TRP A 162 -24.03 10.50 -14.17
N ILE A 163 -22.86 9.85 -14.14
CA ILE A 163 -22.18 9.48 -12.89
C ILE A 163 -21.88 10.74 -12.06
N THR A 164 -21.31 11.78 -12.66
CA THR A 164 -21.04 13.05 -11.96
C THR A 164 -22.32 13.66 -11.39
N PHE A 165 -23.39 13.69 -12.17
CA PHE A 165 -24.70 14.15 -11.70
C PHE A 165 -25.22 13.30 -10.52
N ALA A 166 -25.16 11.98 -10.64
CA ALA A 166 -25.64 11.07 -9.61
C ALA A 166 -24.84 11.22 -8.28
N VAL A 167 -23.53 11.37 -8.38
CA VAL A 167 -22.62 11.55 -7.23
C VAL A 167 -22.90 12.90 -6.51
N ARG A 168 -23.09 13.97 -7.29
CA ARG A 168 -23.36 15.30 -6.75
C ARG A 168 -24.78 15.45 -6.18
N ASN A 169 -25.80 15.00 -6.94
CA ASN A 169 -27.19 15.38 -6.67
C ASN A 169 -28.02 14.25 -6.05
N LEU A 170 -27.78 12.98 -6.44
CA LEU A 170 -28.53 11.85 -5.89
C LEU A 170 -27.87 11.29 -4.63
N LYS A 171 -26.57 10.99 -4.68
CA LYS A 171 -25.82 10.48 -3.53
C LYS A 171 -25.37 11.57 -2.57
N LYS A 172 -25.26 12.82 -3.04
CA LYS A 172 -24.86 14.01 -2.27
C LYS A 172 -23.54 13.81 -1.50
N ILE A 173 -22.58 13.10 -2.11
CA ILE A 173 -21.27 12.79 -1.49
C ILE A 173 -20.15 13.73 -1.95
N VAL A 174 -20.49 14.83 -2.60
CA VAL A 174 -19.59 15.95 -2.89
C VAL A 174 -19.96 17.10 -1.97
N PRO A 175 -19.18 17.39 -0.92
CA PRO A 175 -19.40 18.54 -0.05
C PRO A 175 -19.24 19.85 -0.84
N ALA A 176 -19.89 20.92 -0.38
CA ALA A 176 -19.72 22.24 -0.99
C ALA A 176 -18.27 22.71 -0.84
N TYR A 177 -17.69 23.22 -1.90
CA TYR A 177 -16.35 23.81 -1.92
C TYR A 177 -16.32 25.08 -2.76
N SER A 178 -15.36 25.95 -2.47
CA SER A 178 -15.13 27.17 -3.25
C SER A 178 -13.64 27.51 -3.23
N PHE A 179 -13.08 27.72 -4.41
CA PHE A 179 -11.68 28.16 -4.55
C PHE A 179 -11.64 29.64 -4.94
N SER A 180 -11.06 30.46 -4.08
CA SER A 180 -10.82 31.87 -4.41
C SER A 180 -9.64 31.98 -5.37
N THR A 181 -9.86 32.60 -6.51
CA THR A 181 -8.80 32.86 -7.51
C THR A 181 -8.08 34.20 -7.31
N ALA A 182 -8.40 34.92 -6.23
CA ALA A 182 -7.90 36.27 -5.97
C ALA A 182 -6.36 36.37 -5.89
N ASN A 183 -5.66 35.28 -5.50
CA ASN A 183 -4.19 35.26 -5.35
C ASN A 183 -3.48 34.57 -6.53
N GLY A 184 -4.06 34.59 -7.74
CA GLY A 184 -3.48 33.96 -8.91
C GLY A 184 -3.60 32.42 -8.93
N LEU A 185 -4.42 31.84 -8.06
CA LEU A 185 -4.73 30.42 -8.08
C LEU A 185 -5.40 30.03 -9.41
N GLN A 186 -4.86 29.00 -10.05
CA GLN A 186 -5.42 28.45 -11.27
C GLN A 186 -6.21 27.18 -10.94
N VAL A 187 -7.49 27.12 -11.30
CA VAL A 187 -8.33 25.92 -11.16
C VAL A 187 -8.77 25.48 -12.54
N THR A 188 -8.33 24.30 -12.95
CA THR A 188 -8.62 23.77 -14.28
C THR A 188 -9.35 22.42 -14.14
N PRO A 189 -10.55 22.25 -14.72
CA PRO A 189 -11.20 20.96 -14.79
C PRO A 189 -10.31 19.93 -15.51
N PHE A 190 -10.25 18.70 -14.99
CA PHE A 190 -9.39 17.62 -15.49
C PHE A 190 -9.53 17.42 -17.02
N ASN A 191 -10.77 17.32 -17.51
CA ASN A 191 -11.04 17.12 -18.94
C ASN A 191 -10.64 18.34 -19.80
N GLN A 192 -10.61 19.56 -19.23
CA GLN A 192 -10.11 20.75 -19.94
C GLN A 192 -8.59 20.72 -20.06
N ALA A 193 -7.87 20.30 -18.98
CA ALA A 193 -6.43 20.10 -19.04
C ALA A 193 -6.05 19.07 -20.11
N ILE A 194 -6.75 17.93 -20.16
CA ILE A 194 -6.58 16.91 -21.20
C ILE A 194 -6.88 17.50 -22.61
N ALA A 195 -7.99 18.21 -22.79
CA ALA A 195 -8.37 18.76 -24.09
C ALA A 195 -7.35 19.82 -24.58
N ALA A 196 -6.83 20.63 -23.70
CA ALA A 196 -5.76 21.59 -24.02
C ALA A 196 -4.45 20.86 -24.38
N GLY A 197 -4.06 19.87 -23.59
CA GLY A 197 -2.84 19.10 -23.81
C GLY A 197 -2.84 18.28 -25.10
N LYS A 198 -4.01 17.80 -25.57
CA LYS A 198 -4.13 17.13 -26.88
C LYS A 198 -3.71 17.99 -28.07
N ARG A 199 -3.66 19.31 -27.91
CA ARG A 199 -3.20 20.27 -28.93
C ARG A 199 -1.73 20.62 -28.77
N MET A 200 -1.04 20.00 -27.83
CA MET A 200 0.35 20.27 -27.48
C MET A 200 1.21 19.03 -27.73
N THR A 201 2.49 19.21 -27.87
CA THR A 201 3.44 18.10 -27.98
C THR A 201 4.14 17.90 -26.64
N LEU A 202 4.04 16.69 -26.08
CA LEU A 202 4.82 16.30 -24.92
C LEU A 202 6.30 16.24 -25.28
N LYS A 203 7.13 16.98 -24.55
CA LYS A 203 8.58 16.93 -24.69
C LYS A 203 9.12 15.75 -23.90
N PRO A 204 10.06 14.94 -24.44
CA PRO A 204 10.64 13.82 -23.72
C PRO A 204 11.26 14.27 -22.40
N ALA A 205 10.96 13.55 -21.33
CA ALA A 205 11.60 13.78 -20.03
C ALA A 205 13.06 13.31 -20.06
N LYS A 206 13.92 14.04 -19.32
CA LYS A 206 15.33 13.67 -19.12
C LYS A 206 15.54 12.90 -17.81
N SER A 207 14.52 12.18 -17.34
CA SER A 207 14.61 11.38 -16.10
C SER A 207 15.56 10.21 -16.27
N THR A 208 16.42 10.01 -15.28
CA THR A 208 17.32 8.85 -15.15
C THR A 208 16.85 7.94 -14.03
N LEU A 209 17.48 6.80 -13.86
CA LEU A 209 17.20 5.89 -12.73
C LEU A 209 17.38 6.59 -11.37
N ASP A 210 18.27 7.55 -11.25
CA ASP A 210 18.54 8.24 -9.98
C ASP A 210 17.67 9.49 -9.75
N SER A 211 16.87 9.88 -10.75
CA SER A 211 15.86 10.94 -10.60
C SER A 211 14.75 10.49 -9.64
N ILE A 212 14.18 11.45 -8.88
CA ILE A 212 13.06 11.16 -7.96
C ILE A 212 11.79 10.92 -8.78
N ALA A 213 11.20 9.73 -8.65
CA ALA A 213 9.93 9.38 -9.27
C ALA A 213 8.74 9.70 -8.35
N PHE A 214 8.86 9.35 -7.06
CA PHE A 214 7.80 9.55 -6.07
C PHE A 214 8.34 10.09 -4.75
N LEU A 215 7.55 10.96 -4.10
CA LEU A 215 7.60 11.17 -2.67
C LEU A 215 6.42 10.42 -2.06
N GLN A 216 6.72 9.32 -1.38
CA GLN A 216 5.71 8.48 -0.77
C GLN A 216 5.65 8.73 0.72
N TYR A 217 4.58 9.41 1.17
CA TYR A 217 4.43 9.73 2.58
C TYR A 217 3.99 8.53 3.39
N THR A 218 4.70 8.30 4.50
CA THR A 218 4.42 7.19 5.40
C THR A 218 3.51 7.63 6.52
N GLY A 219 2.55 6.81 6.88
CA GLY A 219 1.79 7.02 8.11
C GLY A 219 2.65 6.71 9.33
N GLY A 220 3.54 7.62 9.70
CA GLY A 220 4.37 7.47 10.88
C GLY A 220 3.55 7.18 12.13
N THR A 221 3.94 6.17 12.89
CA THR A 221 3.24 5.79 14.13
C THR A 221 3.67 6.66 15.31
N THR A 222 4.70 7.49 15.15
CA THR A 222 5.33 8.29 16.22
C THR A 222 5.33 9.79 15.98
N GLY A 223 4.87 10.29 14.82
CA GLY A 223 4.97 11.71 14.51
C GLY A 223 4.23 12.12 13.23
N LEU A 224 4.63 13.25 12.66
CA LEU A 224 4.18 13.70 11.35
C LEU A 224 4.68 12.74 10.27
N SER A 225 3.87 12.54 9.21
CA SER A 225 4.25 11.69 8.09
C SER A 225 5.50 12.22 7.39
N LYS A 226 6.41 11.31 6.99
CA LYS A 226 7.67 11.63 6.31
C LYS A 226 7.59 11.16 4.87
N GLY A 227 8.13 11.93 3.94
CA GLY A 227 8.17 11.58 2.52
C GLY A 227 9.38 10.66 2.22
N ALA A 228 9.16 9.37 1.99
CA ALA A 228 10.21 8.49 1.46
C ALA A 228 10.55 8.89 0.02
N VAL A 229 11.83 9.13 -0.25
CA VAL A 229 12.33 9.49 -1.59
C VAL A 229 12.53 8.21 -2.39
N LEU A 230 11.64 7.99 -3.36
CA LEU A 230 11.69 6.84 -4.24
C LEU A 230 12.15 7.28 -5.63
N THR A 231 13.32 6.81 -6.03
CA THR A 231 13.87 7.09 -7.37
C THR A 231 13.23 6.18 -8.41
N HIS A 232 13.43 6.51 -9.69
CA HIS A 232 13.01 5.62 -10.77
C HIS A 232 13.66 4.24 -10.64
N ARG A 233 14.91 4.13 -10.16
CA ARG A 233 15.61 2.88 -9.85
C ARG A 233 14.86 2.04 -8.84
N ASN A 234 14.43 2.64 -7.74
CA ASN A 234 13.73 1.92 -6.68
C ASN A 234 12.43 1.31 -7.20
N ILE A 235 11.67 2.07 -7.99
CA ILE A 235 10.42 1.62 -8.59
C ILE A 235 10.64 0.52 -9.63
N VAL A 236 11.58 0.72 -10.57
CA VAL A 236 11.91 -0.29 -11.59
C VAL A 236 12.35 -1.58 -10.95
N ALA A 237 13.24 -1.51 -9.94
CA ALA A 237 13.70 -2.69 -9.20
C ALA A 237 12.53 -3.44 -8.56
N ALA A 238 11.63 -2.73 -7.87
CA ALA A 238 10.47 -3.35 -7.23
C ALA A 238 9.52 -4.03 -8.23
N VAL A 239 9.31 -3.42 -9.40
CA VAL A 239 8.50 -4.02 -10.47
C VAL A 239 9.14 -5.31 -11.00
N LEU A 240 10.46 -5.30 -11.24
CA LEU A 240 11.18 -6.49 -11.72
C LEU A 240 11.26 -7.60 -10.66
N GLN A 241 11.41 -7.25 -9.39
CA GLN A 241 11.31 -8.20 -8.27
C GLN A 241 9.92 -8.86 -8.23
N GLY A 242 8.86 -8.06 -8.37
CA GLY A 242 7.48 -8.57 -8.47
C GLY A 242 7.27 -9.45 -9.70
N GLU A 243 7.79 -9.06 -10.86
CA GLU A 243 7.74 -9.87 -12.08
C GLU A 243 8.41 -11.23 -11.86
N ALA A 244 9.63 -11.26 -11.35
CA ALA A 244 10.37 -12.49 -11.09
C ALA A 244 9.65 -13.41 -10.10
N TRP A 245 9.00 -12.84 -9.07
CA TRP A 245 8.37 -13.60 -8.01
C TRP A 245 6.98 -14.13 -8.35
N PHE A 246 6.15 -13.32 -9.03
CA PHE A 246 4.75 -13.69 -9.30
C PHE A 246 4.54 -14.39 -10.64
N THR A 247 5.41 -14.21 -11.63
CA THR A 247 5.30 -14.86 -12.95
C THR A 247 5.14 -16.39 -12.86
N PRO A 248 5.85 -17.13 -11.97
CA PRO A 248 5.65 -18.57 -11.84
C PRO A 248 4.20 -18.99 -11.51
N ALA A 249 3.49 -18.21 -10.71
CA ALA A 249 2.07 -18.49 -10.40
C ALA A 249 1.15 -18.27 -11.61
N MET A 250 1.57 -17.45 -12.56
CA MET A 250 0.79 -17.08 -13.74
C MET A 250 0.95 -18.08 -14.89
N GLY A 251 1.79 -19.11 -14.74
CA GLY A 251 2.06 -20.11 -15.79
C GLY A 251 0.79 -20.79 -16.31
N ARG A 252 -0.22 -21.01 -15.46
CA ARG A 252 -1.51 -21.57 -15.89
C ARG A 252 -2.38 -20.63 -16.73
N VAL A 253 -2.10 -19.31 -16.71
CA VAL A 253 -2.78 -18.34 -17.58
C VAL A 253 -2.19 -18.38 -18.99
N GLY A 254 -0.93 -18.80 -19.13
CA GLY A 254 -0.17 -18.91 -20.37
C GLY A 254 0.26 -17.55 -20.93
N ASP A 255 -0.63 -16.58 -21.00
CA ASP A 255 -0.35 -15.23 -21.52
C ASP A 255 -0.60 -14.20 -20.41
N VAL A 256 0.47 -13.61 -19.86
CA VAL A 256 0.40 -12.65 -18.77
C VAL A 256 -0.38 -11.37 -19.12
N SER A 257 -0.52 -11.05 -20.40
CA SER A 257 -1.34 -9.90 -20.84
C SER A 257 -2.85 -10.09 -20.60
N LYS A 258 -3.29 -11.33 -20.37
CA LYS A 258 -4.69 -11.67 -20.04
C LYS A 258 -4.98 -11.63 -18.54
N ILE A 259 -3.99 -11.40 -17.71
CA ILE A 259 -4.17 -11.30 -16.26
C ILE A 259 -5.11 -10.13 -15.94
N ASN A 260 -6.06 -10.39 -15.05
CA ASN A 260 -6.86 -9.38 -14.37
C ASN A 260 -6.41 -9.27 -12.93
N SER A 261 -5.85 -8.15 -12.54
CA SER A 261 -5.52 -7.83 -11.16
C SER A 261 -6.61 -6.95 -10.53
N ILE A 262 -7.10 -7.33 -9.37
CA ILE A 262 -8.11 -6.54 -8.65
C ILE A 262 -7.43 -5.41 -7.89
N ALA A 263 -7.67 -4.17 -8.31
CA ALA A 263 -7.17 -2.98 -7.63
C ALA A 263 -8.19 -2.49 -6.58
N ALA A 264 -8.28 -3.20 -5.46
CA ALA A 264 -9.11 -2.84 -4.32
C ALA A 264 -8.33 -2.04 -3.27
N LEU A 265 -7.03 -2.30 -3.11
CA LEU A 265 -6.16 -1.47 -2.28
C LEU A 265 -5.96 -0.09 -2.92
N PRO A 266 -5.84 0.98 -2.11
CA PRO A 266 -5.72 2.34 -2.64
C PRO A 266 -4.47 2.53 -3.50
N LEU A 267 -4.63 3.02 -4.74
CA LEU A 267 -3.50 3.26 -5.68
C LEU A 267 -2.52 4.34 -5.20
N TYR A 268 -2.95 5.25 -4.31
CA TYR A 268 -2.03 6.20 -3.68
C TYR A 268 -1.10 5.55 -2.65
N HIS A 269 -1.39 4.31 -2.24
CA HIS A 269 -0.53 3.51 -1.36
C HIS A 269 0.46 2.71 -2.20
N ILE A 270 1.73 2.69 -1.78
CA ILE A 270 2.83 2.10 -2.55
C ILE A 270 2.61 0.61 -2.89
N PHE A 271 1.93 -0.15 -2.06
CA PHE A 271 1.65 -1.56 -2.31
C PHE A 271 0.77 -1.74 -3.56
N ALA A 272 -0.37 -1.04 -3.64
CA ALA A 272 -1.23 -1.10 -4.82
C ALA A 272 -0.59 -0.44 -6.03
N LEU A 273 0.16 0.65 -5.83
CA LEU A 273 0.91 1.33 -6.88
C LEU A 273 1.91 0.39 -7.55
N ASN A 274 2.74 -0.31 -6.77
CA ASN A 274 3.73 -1.24 -7.31
C ASN A 274 3.08 -2.39 -8.09
N LEU A 275 2.02 -2.99 -7.56
CA LEU A 275 1.28 -4.05 -8.26
C LEU A 275 0.58 -3.54 -9.53
N SER A 276 0.17 -2.26 -9.56
CA SER A 276 -0.37 -1.65 -10.78
C SER A 276 0.73 -1.46 -11.85
N LEU A 277 1.92 -1.04 -11.44
CA LEU A 277 3.08 -0.94 -12.34
C LEU A 277 3.54 -2.31 -12.85
N LEU A 278 3.48 -3.34 -12.00
CA LEU A 278 3.71 -4.73 -12.41
C LEU A 278 2.68 -5.18 -13.45
N SER A 279 1.39 -4.88 -13.23
CA SER A 279 0.33 -5.18 -14.22
C SER A 279 0.61 -4.48 -15.55
N ILE A 280 1.05 -3.21 -15.53
CA ILE A 280 1.45 -2.48 -16.72
C ILE A 280 2.65 -3.14 -17.41
N ARG A 281 3.66 -3.57 -16.67
CA ARG A 281 4.85 -4.27 -17.18
C ARG A 281 4.48 -5.57 -17.92
N TRP A 282 3.51 -6.32 -17.40
CA TRP A 282 2.97 -7.52 -18.04
C TRP A 282 2.10 -7.25 -19.27
N GLY A 283 1.60 -6.02 -19.46
CA GLY A 283 0.56 -5.71 -20.41
C GLY A 283 -0.82 -6.21 -19.98
N ALA A 284 -0.98 -6.52 -18.70
CA ALA A 284 -2.19 -7.00 -18.06
C ALA A 284 -3.20 -5.87 -17.81
N TYR A 285 -4.44 -6.20 -17.42
CA TYR A 285 -5.42 -5.18 -17.07
C TYR A 285 -5.81 -5.23 -15.59
N MET A 286 -6.35 -4.13 -15.12
CA MET A 286 -6.80 -3.98 -13.74
C MET A 286 -8.31 -3.73 -13.66
N THR A 287 -8.96 -4.42 -12.74
CA THR A 287 -10.33 -4.06 -12.33
C THR A 287 -10.23 -3.08 -11.17
N LEU A 288 -10.53 -1.80 -11.43
CA LEU A 288 -10.47 -0.75 -10.42
C LEU A 288 -11.72 -0.78 -9.55
N VAL A 289 -11.53 -0.82 -8.23
CA VAL A 289 -12.59 -0.78 -7.22
C VAL A 289 -12.50 0.55 -6.47
N PRO A 290 -13.32 1.56 -6.81
CA PRO A 290 -13.22 2.89 -6.21
C PRO A 290 -13.56 2.93 -4.72
N ASN A 291 -14.46 2.07 -4.26
CA ASN A 291 -14.85 1.94 -2.86
C ASN A 291 -14.88 0.46 -2.42
N PRO A 292 -13.75 -0.10 -1.95
CA PRO A 292 -13.69 -1.49 -1.50
C PRO A 292 -14.46 -1.77 -0.20
N ARG A 293 -14.95 -0.73 0.50
CA ARG A 293 -15.78 -0.86 1.71
C ARG A 293 -17.26 -1.11 1.39
N ASP A 294 -17.70 -0.86 0.16
CA ASP A 294 -18.97 -1.34 -0.36
C ASP A 294 -18.82 -2.83 -0.76
N PHE A 295 -18.87 -3.70 0.25
CA PHE A 295 -18.66 -5.14 0.05
C PHE A 295 -19.66 -5.75 -0.93
N THR A 296 -20.92 -5.31 -0.90
CA THR A 296 -21.94 -5.78 -1.83
C THR A 296 -21.60 -5.39 -3.28
N GLY A 297 -21.21 -4.14 -3.50
CA GLY A 297 -20.72 -3.67 -4.79
C GLY A 297 -19.45 -4.38 -5.23
N PHE A 298 -18.52 -4.61 -4.30
CA PHE A 298 -17.26 -5.29 -4.59
C PHE A 298 -17.48 -6.76 -4.99
N VAL A 299 -18.29 -7.53 -4.26
CA VAL A 299 -18.63 -8.92 -4.62
C VAL A 299 -19.30 -8.98 -6.00
N LYS A 300 -20.19 -8.02 -6.34
CA LYS A 300 -20.76 -7.91 -7.69
C LYS A 300 -19.69 -7.69 -8.76
N VAL A 301 -18.66 -6.90 -8.47
CA VAL A 301 -17.53 -6.69 -9.40
C VAL A 301 -16.76 -7.99 -9.62
N LEU A 302 -16.47 -8.75 -8.54
CA LEU A 302 -15.77 -10.04 -8.64
C LEU A 302 -16.55 -11.09 -9.44
N LYS A 303 -17.88 -11.10 -9.34
CA LYS A 303 -18.75 -12.02 -10.11
C LYS A 303 -18.79 -11.72 -11.61
N LYS A 304 -18.42 -10.50 -12.02
CA LYS A 304 -18.58 -10.08 -13.43
C LYS A 304 -17.54 -10.64 -14.38
N ARG A 305 -16.32 -10.92 -13.90
CA ARG A 305 -15.17 -11.25 -14.75
C ARG A 305 -14.20 -12.19 -14.05
N PRO A 306 -13.56 -13.09 -14.79
CA PRO A 306 -12.41 -13.83 -14.27
C PRO A 306 -11.35 -12.88 -13.73
N PHE A 307 -10.73 -13.23 -12.61
CA PHE A 307 -9.61 -12.50 -12.06
C PHE A 307 -8.55 -13.47 -11.55
N HIS A 308 -7.29 -13.02 -11.59
CA HIS A 308 -6.13 -13.89 -11.42
C HIS A 308 -5.31 -13.49 -10.19
N MET A 309 -5.38 -12.22 -9.80
CA MET A 309 -4.64 -11.69 -8.68
C MET A 309 -5.54 -10.80 -7.81
N LEU A 310 -5.58 -11.09 -6.51
CA LEU A 310 -6.32 -10.31 -5.53
C LEU A 310 -5.41 -9.92 -4.37
N PRO A 311 -4.77 -8.73 -4.42
CA PRO A 311 -4.03 -8.18 -3.30
C PRO A 311 -5.00 -7.56 -2.30
N ALA A 312 -4.83 -7.89 -1.02
CA ALA A 312 -5.65 -7.34 0.04
C ALA A 312 -4.92 -7.34 1.39
N VAL A 313 -5.49 -6.65 2.36
CA VAL A 313 -5.12 -6.73 3.78
C VAL A 313 -5.99 -7.77 4.48
N ASN A 314 -5.54 -8.30 5.62
CA ASN A 314 -6.27 -9.33 6.37
C ASN A 314 -7.74 -8.95 6.65
N THR A 315 -7.98 -7.69 7.02
CA THR A 315 -9.35 -7.19 7.30
C THR A 315 -10.26 -7.22 6.08
N LEU A 316 -9.74 -6.97 4.88
CA LEU A 316 -10.52 -7.05 3.64
C LEU A 316 -10.83 -8.50 3.26
N PHE A 317 -9.86 -9.43 3.39
CA PHE A 317 -10.10 -10.86 3.20
C PHE A 317 -11.18 -11.38 4.13
N ASN A 318 -11.09 -11.04 5.42
CA ASN A 318 -12.06 -11.46 6.42
C ASN A 318 -13.46 -10.89 6.14
N ALA A 319 -13.56 -9.62 5.77
CA ALA A 319 -14.85 -9.00 5.43
C ALA A 319 -15.51 -9.64 4.19
N LEU A 320 -14.71 -9.99 3.16
CA LEU A 320 -15.21 -10.73 2.00
C LEU A 320 -15.72 -12.12 2.38
N LEU A 321 -14.99 -12.86 3.21
CA LEU A 321 -15.40 -14.19 3.68
C LEU A 321 -16.73 -14.16 4.44
N GLN A 322 -17.04 -13.08 5.12
CA GLN A 322 -18.29 -12.92 5.88
C GLN A 322 -19.46 -12.48 4.98
N HIS A 323 -19.22 -12.02 3.75
CA HIS A 323 -20.30 -11.63 2.85
C HIS A 323 -21.03 -12.88 2.31
N PRO A 324 -22.37 -12.98 2.44
CA PRO A 324 -23.11 -14.20 2.09
C PRO A 324 -22.91 -14.65 0.64
N ASP A 325 -22.84 -13.70 -0.28
CA ASP A 325 -22.69 -13.97 -1.70
C ASP A 325 -21.26 -14.25 -2.14
N PHE A 326 -20.27 -14.10 -1.28
CA PHE A 326 -18.85 -14.26 -1.67
C PHE A 326 -18.56 -15.70 -2.13
N LYS A 327 -19.18 -16.69 -1.50
CA LYS A 327 -19.03 -18.11 -1.85
C LYS A 327 -19.53 -18.45 -3.27
N THR A 328 -20.30 -17.57 -3.91
CA THR A 328 -20.82 -17.77 -5.27
C THR A 328 -19.97 -17.08 -6.35
N VAL A 329 -18.84 -16.49 -5.97
CA VAL A 329 -17.83 -15.97 -6.91
C VAL A 329 -17.08 -17.14 -7.53
N ASP A 330 -16.78 -17.03 -8.82
CA ASP A 330 -15.92 -18.01 -9.50
C ASP A 330 -14.44 -17.70 -9.24
N PHE A 331 -13.77 -18.59 -8.53
CA PHE A 331 -12.35 -18.50 -8.18
C PHE A 331 -11.44 -19.38 -9.07
N SER A 332 -11.98 -20.04 -10.11
CA SER A 332 -11.23 -20.99 -10.93
C SER A 332 -9.97 -20.40 -11.58
N ASN A 333 -9.98 -19.09 -11.83
CA ASN A 333 -8.87 -18.35 -12.41
C ASN A 333 -7.96 -17.66 -11.38
N LEU A 334 -8.31 -17.67 -10.10
CA LEU A 334 -7.51 -17.00 -9.05
C LEU A 334 -6.17 -17.73 -8.84
N CYS A 335 -5.08 -17.06 -9.19
CA CYS A 335 -3.71 -17.59 -9.11
C CYS A 335 -2.98 -17.15 -7.85
N VAL A 336 -3.20 -15.90 -7.43
CA VAL A 336 -2.49 -15.29 -6.30
C VAL A 336 -3.46 -14.51 -5.43
N SER A 337 -3.52 -14.86 -4.15
CA SER A 337 -4.16 -14.09 -3.10
C SER A 337 -3.07 -13.47 -2.24
N GLN A 338 -2.66 -12.22 -2.58
CA GLN A 338 -1.52 -11.56 -1.95
C GLN A 338 -1.96 -10.82 -0.70
N ALA A 339 -1.54 -11.30 0.47
CA ALA A 339 -1.71 -10.60 1.74
C ALA A 339 -0.49 -9.71 2.05
N GLY A 340 -0.72 -8.51 2.51
CA GLY A 340 0.36 -7.58 2.86
C GLY A 340 -0.15 -6.35 3.63
N GLY A 341 0.78 -5.50 4.08
CA GLY A 341 0.47 -4.29 4.83
C GLY A 341 0.13 -4.51 6.32
N MET A 342 -0.30 -5.70 6.69
CA MET A 342 -0.48 -6.18 8.06
C MET A 342 -0.40 -7.70 8.09
N ALA A 343 -0.13 -8.27 9.26
CA ALA A 343 -0.10 -9.72 9.44
C ALA A 343 -1.45 -10.36 9.06
N ALA A 344 -1.38 -11.48 8.35
CA ALA A 344 -2.54 -12.32 8.08
C ALA A 344 -2.78 -13.27 9.27
N SER A 345 -4.04 -13.50 9.63
CA SER A 345 -4.35 -14.50 10.66
C SER A 345 -4.49 -15.89 10.06
N GLU A 346 -4.01 -16.90 10.77
CA GLU A 346 -4.13 -18.30 10.35
C GLU A 346 -5.59 -18.70 10.08
N GLY A 347 -6.51 -18.25 10.95
CA GLY A 347 -7.95 -18.51 10.79
C GLY A 347 -8.50 -17.92 9.49
N THR A 348 -8.14 -16.68 9.15
CA THR A 348 -8.53 -16.06 7.88
C THR A 348 -7.94 -16.83 6.70
N ALA A 349 -6.65 -17.20 6.77
CA ALA A 349 -5.97 -17.92 5.70
C ALA A 349 -6.59 -19.30 5.43
N LYS A 350 -6.91 -20.08 6.48
CA LYS A 350 -7.60 -21.37 6.37
C LYS A 350 -9.00 -21.24 5.74
N ASN A 351 -9.77 -20.26 6.21
CA ASN A 351 -11.12 -20.03 5.68
C ASN A 351 -11.07 -19.55 4.22
N TRP A 352 -10.08 -18.70 3.88
CA TRP A 352 -9.87 -18.24 2.51
C TRP A 352 -9.55 -19.39 1.57
N LEU A 353 -8.60 -20.25 1.94
CA LEU A 353 -8.25 -21.44 1.16
C LEU A 353 -9.46 -22.36 0.96
N ALA A 354 -10.24 -22.61 2.01
CA ALA A 354 -11.42 -23.46 1.94
C ALA A 354 -12.50 -22.92 0.99
N VAL A 355 -12.66 -21.58 0.89
CA VAL A 355 -13.67 -20.96 0.02
C VAL A 355 -13.17 -20.79 -1.42
N THR A 356 -11.90 -20.41 -1.60
CA THR A 356 -11.38 -19.99 -2.91
C THR A 356 -10.54 -21.06 -3.62
N GLY A 357 -10.03 -22.04 -2.90
CA GLY A 357 -9.04 -23.00 -3.40
C GLY A 357 -7.66 -22.38 -3.67
N CYS A 358 -7.47 -21.09 -3.40
CA CYS A 358 -6.21 -20.37 -3.61
C CYS A 358 -5.60 -20.00 -2.25
N PRO A 359 -4.38 -20.45 -1.92
CA PRO A 359 -3.76 -20.13 -0.66
C PRO A 359 -3.45 -18.63 -0.55
N MET A 360 -3.51 -18.11 0.67
CA MET A 360 -3.10 -16.76 0.97
C MET A 360 -1.57 -16.70 1.07
N ILE A 361 -0.95 -15.86 0.24
CA ILE A 361 0.49 -15.64 0.21
C ILE A 361 0.79 -14.34 0.96
N GLU A 362 1.53 -14.45 2.06
CA GLU A 362 1.91 -13.27 2.86
C GLU A 362 3.25 -12.72 2.37
N GLY A 363 3.28 -11.41 2.18
CA GLY A 363 4.49 -10.64 1.87
C GLY A 363 4.64 -9.43 2.79
N TRP A 364 5.87 -9.01 2.96
CA TRP A 364 6.23 -7.86 3.77
C TRP A 364 7.02 -6.84 2.97
N GLY A 365 6.77 -5.60 3.29
CA GLY A 365 7.43 -4.42 2.76
C GLY A 365 6.80 -3.17 3.32
N MET A 366 7.41 -2.04 3.05
CA MET A 366 6.99 -0.74 3.57
C MET A 366 7.14 0.33 2.50
N SER A 367 6.70 1.57 2.77
CA SER A 367 6.82 2.65 1.78
C SER A 367 8.25 2.87 1.35
N GLU A 368 9.17 2.73 2.28
CA GLU A 368 10.61 2.89 2.14
C GLU A 368 11.27 1.80 1.27
N THR A 369 10.57 0.70 1.01
CA THR A 369 11.05 -0.42 0.18
C THR A 369 10.18 -0.68 -1.05
N VAL A 370 9.36 0.30 -1.45
CA VAL A 370 8.37 0.15 -2.54
C VAL A 370 7.46 -1.07 -2.33
N ALA A 371 7.10 -1.35 -1.07
CA ALA A 371 6.31 -2.51 -0.64
C ALA A 371 6.94 -3.89 -0.97
N MET A 372 8.21 -3.94 -1.35
CA MET A 372 8.93 -5.16 -1.70
C MET A 372 10.08 -5.38 -0.71
N GLY A 373 9.98 -6.41 0.11
CA GLY A 373 11.01 -6.83 1.04
C GLY A 373 11.15 -8.34 0.99
N THR A 374 10.16 -9.04 1.53
CA THR A 374 10.07 -10.49 1.51
C THR A 374 8.71 -10.94 0.99
N ASN A 375 8.62 -12.16 0.51
CA ASN A 375 7.35 -12.78 0.15
C ASN A 375 7.44 -14.30 0.27
N ASN A 376 6.36 -14.94 0.66
CA ASN A 376 6.26 -16.37 0.59
C ASN A 376 6.24 -16.85 -0.87
N PRO A 377 6.83 -18.00 -1.19
CA PRO A 377 6.75 -18.56 -2.53
C PRO A 377 5.30 -18.75 -3.00
N VAL A 378 5.03 -18.36 -4.24
CA VAL A 378 3.68 -18.40 -4.84
C VAL A 378 3.13 -19.80 -5.07
N ASN A 379 3.98 -20.82 -4.98
CA ASN A 379 3.61 -22.23 -5.06
C ASN A 379 3.34 -22.87 -3.68
N ASN A 380 3.43 -22.12 -2.59
CA ASN A 380 3.05 -22.62 -1.27
C ASN A 380 1.57 -23.00 -1.29
N LYS A 381 1.27 -24.16 -0.71
CA LYS A 381 -0.09 -24.70 -0.62
C LYS A 381 -0.80 -24.30 0.66
N GLU A 382 -0.04 -23.88 1.67
CA GLU A 382 -0.52 -23.58 3.00
C GLU A 382 0.05 -22.25 3.50
N PHE A 383 -0.64 -21.65 4.45
CA PHE A 383 -0.20 -20.47 5.17
C PHE A 383 1.01 -20.82 6.06
N THR A 384 2.08 -20.06 5.97
CA THR A 384 3.35 -20.34 6.67
C THR A 384 3.48 -19.64 8.02
N GLY A 385 2.72 -18.56 8.26
CA GLY A 385 2.90 -17.69 9.42
C GLY A 385 4.22 -16.91 9.42
N THR A 386 4.88 -16.84 8.25
CA THR A 386 6.10 -16.04 8.02
C THR A 386 5.86 -14.99 6.95
N ILE A 387 6.69 -13.96 6.91
CA ILE A 387 6.69 -12.98 5.82
C ILE A 387 7.46 -13.46 4.59
N GLY A 388 7.96 -14.71 4.61
CA GLY A 388 8.59 -15.38 3.48
C GLY A 388 10.08 -15.10 3.36
N LEU A 389 10.57 -15.24 2.13
CA LEU A 389 11.97 -15.11 1.75
C LEU A 389 12.26 -13.71 1.19
N PRO A 390 13.48 -13.17 1.36
CA PRO A 390 13.91 -11.95 0.67
C PRO A 390 13.71 -12.09 -0.84
N LEU A 391 13.20 -11.03 -1.48
CA LEU A 391 13.01 -11.03 -2.93
C LEU A 391 14.33 -10.87 -3.69
N PRO A 392 14.37 -11.13 -5.01
CA PRO A 392 15.59 -11.02 -5.81
C PRO A 392 16.32 -9.69 -5.62
N SER A 393 17.64 -9.73 -5.51
CA SER A 393 18.53 -8.59 -5.23
C SER A 393 18.30 -7.90 -3.88
N ILE A 394 17.53 -8.50 -2.96
CA ILE A 394 17.36 -8.03 -1.58
C ILE A 394 18.23 -8.83 -0.64
N SER A 395 18.80 -8.16 0.34
CA SER A 395 19.46 -8.75 1.49
C SER A 395 18.74 -8.34 2.76
N ILE A 396 18.42 -9.31 3.61
CA ILE A 396 17.89 -9.11 4.96
C ILE A 396 18.97 -9.49 5.95
N ALA A 397 19.17 -8.66 6.96
CA ALA A 397 19.99 -8.94 8.13
C ALA A 397 19.15 -8.74 9.39
N ILE A 398 19.30 -9.62 10.36
CA ILE A 398 18.73 -9.46 11.70
C ILE A 398 19.82 -8.89 12.58
N LYS A 399 19.60 -7.69 13.15
CA LYS A 399 20.65 -6.94 13.86
C LYS A 399 20.24 -6.60 15.29
N ASN A 400 21.25 -6.58 16.20
CA ASN A 400 21.09 -6.11 17.57
C ASN A 400 21.10 -4.57 17.63
N GLU A 401 20.94 -3.99 18.82
CA GLU A 401 20.95 -2.53 19.03
C GLU A 401 22.29 -1.87 18.64
N ALA A 402 23.40 -2.60 18.70
CA ALA A 402 24.70 -2.12 18.23
C ALA A 402 24.85 -2.11 16.70
N GLY A 403 23.88 -2.66 15.97
CA GLY A 403 23.91 -2.79 14.51
C GLY A 403 24.71 -3.99 14.01
N GLU A 404 25.04 -4.94 14.88
CA GLU A 404 25.74 -6.17 14.54
C GLU A 404 24.75 -7.28 14.19
N ASP A 405 25.14 -8.20 13.30
CA ASP A 405 24.32 -9.35 12.96
C ASP A 405 24.16 -10.27 14.18
N VAL A 406 22.94 -10.68 14.49
CA VAL A 406 22.67 -11.66 15.55
C VAL A 406 22.92 -13.09 15.02
N PRO A 407 23.19 -14.07 15.93
CA PRO A 407 23.24 -15.48 15.56
C PRO A 407 21.96 -15.95 14.87
N GLN A 408 22.09 -16.97 14.00
CA GLN A 408 20.96 -17.55 13.29
C GLN A 408 19.89 -18.07 14.26
N GLY A 409 18.63 -17.69 14.02
CA GLY A 409 17.50 -18.06 14.88
C GLY A 409 17.27 -17.17 16.08
N GLU A 410 18.12 -16.18 16.32
CA GLU A 410 17.90 -15.16 17.35
C GLU A 410 17.08 -13.98 16.81
N SER A 411 16.42 -13.25 17.72
CA SER A 411 15.60 -12.10 17.38
C SER A 411 16.40 -10.81 17.36
N GLY A 412 16.10 -9.93 16.41
CA GLY A 412 16.69 -8.60 16.33
C GLY A 412 15.89 -7.73 15.35
N GLU A 413 16.38 -6.51 15.10
CA GLU A 413 15.77 -5.62 14.13
C GLU A 413 15.98 -6.17 12.71
N ILE A 414 14.89 -6.28 11.95
CA ILE A 414 14.96 -6.61 10.52
C ILE A 414 15.55 -5.40 9.80
N CYS A 415 16.73 -5.57 9.21
CA CYS A 415 17.39 -4.57 8.40
C CYS A 415 17.44 -5.02 6.94
N ILE A 416 17.14 -4.13 6.00
CA ILE A 416 16.98 -4.46 4.58
C ILE A 416 17.91 -3.63 3.70
N LYS A 417 18.50 -4.27 2.69
CA LYS A 417 19.31 -3.63 1.64
C LYS A 417 18.91 -4.18 0.28
N GLY A 418 18.73 -3.28 -0.69
CA GLY A 418 18.35 -3.67 -2.05
C GLY A 418 18.13 -2.46 -2.95
N PRO A 419 18.05 -2.66 -4.28
CA PRO A 419 17.90 -1.58 -5.24
C PRO A 419 16.52 -0.87 -5.15
N ASN A 420 15.55 -1.49 -4.49
CA ASN A 420 14.21 -0.93 -4.26
C ASN A 420 14.10 -0.12 -2.95
N VAL A 421 15.15 -0.10 -2.13
CA VAL A 421 15.16 0.66 -0.86
C VAL A 421 15.32 2.15 -1.16
N MET A 422 14.54 3.00 -0.52
CA MET A 422 14.58 4.45 -0.65
C MET A 422 15.98 5.03 -0.46
N THR A 423 16.22 6.20 -1.00
CA THR A 423 17.49 6.92 -0.77
C THR A 423 17.52 7.68 0.56
N GLY A 424 16.36 7.87 1.18
CA GLY A 424 16.18 8.54 2.47
C GLY A 424 14.83 9.24 2.55
N TYR A 425 14.59 9.94 3.65
CA TYR A 425 13.41 10.80 3.83
C TYR A 425 13.69 12.22 3.31
N TYR A 426 12.71 12.76 2.61
CA TYR A 426 12.79 14.09 2.01
C TYR A 426 12.90 15.17 3.09
N ASN A 427 13.87 16.08 2.92
CA ASN A 427 14.16 17.18 3.86
C ASN A 427 14.39 16.75 5.33
N GLN A 428 14.85 15.51 5.56
CA GLN A 428 15.04 14.96 6.93
C GLN A 428 16.50 14.49 7.15
N PRO A 429 17.52 15.36 7.10
CA PRO A 429 18.92 14.92 7.17
C PRO A 429 19.29 14.20 8.46
N GLU A 430 18.76 14.61 9.61
CA GLU A 430 19.08 13.98 10.91
C GLU A 430 18.41 12.61 11.02
N GLU A 431 17.20 12.45 10.54
CA GLU A 431 16.53 11.16 10.48
C GLU A 431 17.27 10.20 9.55
N ASN A 432 17.76 10.70 8.42
CA ASN A 432 18.48 9.89 7.45
C ASN A 432 19.80 9.33 7.99
N LYS A 433 20.48 10.04 8.89
CA LYS A 433 21.68 9.54 9.58
C LYS A 433 21.38 8.32 10.46
N GLN A 434 20.17 8.24 10.99
CA GLN A 434 19.75 7.17 11.90
C GLN A 434 19.01 6.03 11.18
N ALA A 435 18.48 6.31 9.99
CA ALA A 435 17.66 5.37 9.24
C ALA A 435 18.46 4.19 8.66
N PHE A 436 19.77 4.34 8.52
CA PHE A 436 20.63 3.31 7.92
C PHE A 436 21.72 2.88 8.91
N THR A 437 22.12 1.61 8.80
CA THR A 437 23.29 1.08 9.49
C THR A 437 24.57 1.52 8.79
N SER A 438 25.72 1.39 9.46
CA SER A 438 27.04 1.74 8.90
C SER A 438 27.42 0.92 7.65
N ASP A 439 26.88 -0.30 7.52
CA ASP A 439 27.05 -1.19 6.36
C ASP A 439 25.95 -1.01 5.30
N GLY A 440 25.09 0.01 5.45
CA GLY A 440 24.15 0.49 4.44
C GLY A 440 22.82 -0.28 4.37
N TYR A 441 22.43 -0.97 5.44
CA TYR A 441 21.08 -1.53 5.55
C TYR A 441 20.13 -0.47 6.11
N PHE A 442 18.92 -0.41 5.56
CA PHE A 442 17.84 0.38 6.11
C PHE A 442 17.23 -0.32 7.34
N LYS A 443 17.10 0.41 8.42
CA LYS A 443 16.52 -0.02 9.70
C LYS A 443 15.00 0.09 9.63
N THR A 444 14.30 -1.04 9.70
CA THR A 444 12.85 -1.05 9.45
C THR A 444 12.00 -0.75 10.68
N GLY A 445 12.57 -0.88 11.87
CA GLY A 445 11.86 -0.82 13.15
C GLY A 445 10.97 -2.03 13.41
N ASP A 446 10.97 -3.04 12.54
CA ASP A 446 10.30 -4.32 12.77
C ASP A 446 11.31 -5.31 13.37
N VAL A 447 10.91 -6.06 14.39
CA VAL A 447 11.72 -7.12 15.03
C VAL A 447 11.32 -8.46 14.42
N GLY A 448 12.28 -9.27 14.08
CA GLY A 448 12.04 -10.58 13.49
C GLY A 448 13.12 -11.60 13.79
N ILE A 449 12.85 -12.81 13.32
CA ILE A 449 13.72 -13.97 13.40
C ILE A 449 13.79 -14.58 12.01
N MET A 450 14.99 -14.98 11.56
CA MET A 450 15.18 -15.71 10.32
C MET A 450 15.52 -17.18 10.64
N ASP A 451 14.79 -18.13 10.05
CA ASP A 451 15.06 -19.56 10.21
C ASP A 451 16.23 -20.02 9.33
N GLU A 452 16.65 -21.28 9.49
CA GLU A 452 17.78 -21.90 8.75
C GLU A 452 17.54 -21.98 7.24
N ARG A 453 16.28 -21.89 6.80
CA ARG A 453 15.90 -21.90 5.39
C ARG A 453 15.81 -20.48 4.81
N GLY A 454 16.01 -19.45 5.65
CA GLY A 454 15.94 -18.04 5.27
C GLY A 454 14.54 -17.43 5.33
N TYR A 455 13.52 -18.16 5.83
CA TYR A 455 12.20 -17.58 6.07
C TYR A 455 12.26 -16.65 7.27
N THR A 456 11.71 -15.45 7.09
CA THR A 456 11.66 -14.44 8.14
C THR A 456 10.27 -14.39 8.76
N LYS A 457 10.20 -14.33 10.08
CA LYS A 457 8.98 -14.14 10.86
C LYS A 457 9.08 -12.84 11.63
N ILE A 458 8.08 -11.96 11.50
CA ILE A 458 7.97 -10.77 12.35
C ILE A 458 7.51 -11.20 13.74
N VAL A 459 8.22 -10.73 14.75
CA VAL A 459 7.85 -10.89 16.17
C VAL A 459 7.01 -9.69 16.58
N ASP A 460 7.50 -8.46 16.37
CA ASP A 460 6.77 -7.22 16.63
C ASP A 460 7.48 -5.98 16.05
N ARG A 461 7.06 -4.79 16.50
CA ARG A 461 7.73 -3.52 16.25
C ARG A 461 8.49 -3.07 17.48
N LEU A 462 9.71 -2.59 17.31
CA LEU A 462 10.57 -2.07 18.41
C LEU A 462 9.83 -1.08 19.31
N LYS A 463 9.09 -0.14 18.73
CA LYS A 463 8.35 0.92 19.44
C LYS A 463 7.04 0.49 20.10
N ASP A 464 6.52 -0.67 19.74
CA ASP A 464 5.29 -1.24 20.31
C ASP A 464 5.61 -2.30 21.38
N MET A 465 6.86 -2.71 21.49
CA MET A 465 7.35 -3.63 22.51
C MET A 465 7.04 -3.06 23.91
N ILE A 466 6.53 -3.93 24.77
CA ILE A 466 6.15 -3.60 26.16
C ILE A 466 7.21 -4.17 27.09
N ILE A 467 7.72 -3.36 28.02
CA ILE A 467 8.74 -3.82 28.98
C ILE A 467 8.08 -4.09 30.33
N VAL A 468 7.76 -5.36 30.57
CA VAL A 468 7.13 -5.81 31.81
C VAL A 468 8.17 -6.39 32.75
N SER A 469 8.49 -5.69 33.84
CA SER A 469 9.49 -6.14 34.83
C SER A 469 10.85 -6.52 34.21
N GLY A 470 11.28 -5.80 33.17
CA GLY A 470 12.53 -6.05 32.45
C GLY A 470 12.42 -7.12 31.35
N PHE A 471 11.27 -7.74 31.15
CA PHE A 471 11.03 -8.67 30.05
C PHE A 471 10.39 -7.98 28.87
N ASN A 472 10.92 -8.25 27.68
CA ASN A 472 10.33 -7.80 26.42
C ASN A 472 9.08 -8.61 26.11
N VAL A 473 7.94 -7.93 26.02
CA VAL A 473 6.66 -8.51 25.65
C VAL A 473 6.22 -7.89 24.31
N PHE A 474 5.90 -8.74 23.38
CA PHE A 474 5.55 -8.35 22.03
C PHE A 474 4.03 -8.38 21.84
N PRO A 475 3.36 -7.23 21.62
CA PRO A 475 1.91 -7.16 21.42
C PRO A 475 1.37 -8.16 20.41
N ASN A 476 2.04 -8.34 19.26
CA ASN A 476 1.58 -9.26 18.21
C ASN A 476 1.53 -10.73 18.67
N GLU A 477 2.44 -11.14 19.55
CA GLU A 477 2.42 -12.50 20.12
C GLU A 477 1.15 -12.74 20.96
N LEU A 478 0.80 -11.75 21.78
CA LEU A 478 -0.41 -11.81 22.60
C LEU A 478 -1.67 -11.72 21.73
N GLU A 479 -1.70 -10.81 20.76
CA GLU A 479 -2.81 -10.65 19.82
C GLU A 479 -3.06 -11.95 19.04
N ASN A 480 -2.00 -12.61 18.57
CA ASN A 480 -2.10 -13.90 17.89
C ASN A 480 -2.69 -14.99 18.81
N ALA A 481 -2.21 -15.09 20.04
CA ALA A 481 -2.74 -16.05 21.00
C ALA A 481 -4.22 -15.77 21.33
N VAL A 482 -4.56 -14.51 21.64
CA VAL A 482 -5.92 -14.09 22.02
C VAL A 482 -6.90 -14.17 20.86
N SER A 483 -6.45 -13.97 19.62
CA SER A 483 -7.31 -14.10 18.42
C SER A 483 -7.88 -15.52 18.23
N LEU A 484 -7.25 -16.52 18.82
CA LEU A 484 -7.70 -17.91 18.81
C LEU A 484 -8.68 -18.22 19.97
N CYS A 485 -8.87 -17.30 20.90
CA CYS A 485 -9.82 -17.47 22.01
C CYS A 485 -11.26 -17.50 21.46
N PRO A 486 -12.06 -18.53 21.80
CA PRO A 486 -13.45 -18.60 21.40
C PRO A 486 -14.22 -17.35 21.83
N GLY A 487 -14.98 -16.77 20.92
CA GLY A 487 -15.77 -15.56 21.20
C GLY A 487 -15.05 -14.23 20.95
N VAL A 488 -13.77 -14.22 20.59
CA VAL A 488 -13.03 -13.04 20.15
C VAL A 488 -13.19 -12.84 18.65
N LEU A 489 -13.56 -11.63 18.23
CA LEU A 489 -13.61 -11.23 16.81
C LEU A 489 -12.28 -10.60 16.39
N GLU A 490 -11.78 -9.66 17.18
CA GLU A 490 -10.55 -8.92 16.94
C GLU A 490 -9.98 -8.42 18.28
N CYS A 491 -8.67 -8.26 18.37
CA CYS A 491 -8.04 -7.74 19.58
C CYS A 491 -6.84 -6.86 19.24
N ALA A 492 -6.45 -6.03 20.22
CA ALA A 492 -5.25 -5.20 20.17
C ALA A 492 -4.63 -5.10 21.55
N VAL A 493 -3.30 -5.07 21.61
CA VAL A 493 -2.51 -4.99 22.84
C VAL A 493 -1.66 -3.73 22.84
N ILE A 494 -1.62 -3.05 23.97
CA ILE A 494 -0.69 -1.93 24.22
C ILE A 494 -0.04 -2.05 25.60
N GLY A 495 1.14 -1.43 25.75
CA GLY A 495 1.74 -1.13 27.06
C GLY A 495 1.10 0.12 27.65
N VAL A 496 0.90 0.10 28.96
CA VAL A 496 0.51 1.27 29.75
C VAL A 496 1.44 1.38 30.96
N PRO A 497 1.77 2.59 31.44
CA PRO A 497 2.65 2.77 32.60
C PRO A 497 2.13 2.00 33.82
N ASP A 498 3.05 1.36 34.55
CA ASP A 498 2.78 0.62 35.78
C ASP A 498 3.88 0.86 36.81
N GLU A 499 3.50 1.26 38.03
CA GLU A 499 4.45 1.64 39.09
C GLU A 499 5.35 0.48 39.54
N LYS A 500 4.90 -0.77 39.42
CA LYS A 500 5.64 -1.95 39.89
C LYS A 500 6.44 -2.65 38.80
N ALA A 501 5.89 -2.70 37.60
CA ALA A 501 6.46 -3.47 36.49
C ALA A 501 7.10 -2.60 35.39
N GLY A 502 7.09 -1.27 35.54
CA GLY A 502 7.47 -0.32 34.50
C GLY A 502 6.32 -0.12 33.51
N GLU A 503 5.91 -1.17 32.82
CA GLU A 503 4.70 -1.21 31.99
C GLU A 503 3.82 -2.41 32.35
N ALA A 504 2.53 -2.28 32.09
CA ALA A 504 1.54 -3.36 32.17
C ALA A 504 0.82 -3.54 30.83
N ILE A 505 0.41 -4.75 30.57
CA ILE A 505 -0.28 -5.14 29.35
C ILE A 505 -1.76 -4.77 29.46
N LYS A 506 -2.26 -3.99 28.50
CA LYS A 506 -3.68 -3.67 28.32
C LYS A 506 -4.18 -4.25 26.99
N LEU A 507 -5.17 -5.14 27.10
CA LEU A 507 -5.78 -5.87 26.01
C LEU A 507 -7.15 -5.28 25.69
N PHE A 508 -7.37 -4.93 24.43
CA PHE A 508 -8.67 -4.51 23.89
C PHE A 508 -9.26 -5.64 23.05
N ILE A 509 -10.55 -5.88 23.17
CA ILE A 509 -11.24 -6.98 22.48
C ILE A 509 -12.54 -6.47 21.86
N ILE A 510 -12.76 -6.81 20.59
CA ILE A 510 -14.08 -6.81 19.98
C ILE A 510 -14.66 -8.22 20.11
N LYS A 511 -15.84 -8.32 20.71
CA LYS A 511 -16.51 -9.60 20.93
C LYS A 511 -17.14 -10.11 19.63
N LYS A 512 -16.99 -11.41 19.36
CA LYS A 512 -17.78 -12.17 18.39
C LYS A 512 -18.99 -12.80 19.08
N ASP A 513 -18.80 -13.25 20.34
CA ASP A 513 -19.85 -13.74 21.23
C ASP A 513 -20.12 -12.70 22.32
N ALA A 514 -21.35 -12.20 22.39
CA ALA A 514 -21.74 -11.20 23.39
C ALA A 514 -21.55 -11.69 24.85
N ASN A 515 -21.61 -13.00 25.08
CA ASN A 515 -21.45 -13.61 26.41
C ASN A 515 -19.98 -13.74 26.85
N LEU A 516 -18.99 -13.52 25.98
CA LEU A 516 -17.58 -13.62 26.36
C LEU A 516 -17.28 -12.69 27.55
N SER A 517 -16.81 -13.27 28.66
CA SER A 517 -16.45 -12.54 29.88
C SER A 517 -14.94 -12.26 29.96
N GLU A 518 -14.56 -11.35 30.86
CA GLU A 518 -13.15 -11.08 31.17
C GLU A 518 -12.46 -12.31 31.79
N GLU A 519 -13.19 -13.06 32.59
CA GLU A 519 -12.74 -14.31 33.22
C GLU A 519 -12.42 -15.39 32.19
N ASP A 520 -13.25 -15.54 31.15
CA ASP A 520 -13.01 -16.50 30.07
C ASP A 520 -11.72 -16.17 29.33
N VAL A 521 -11.51 -14.87 29.01
CA VAL A 521 -10.30 -14.41 28.36
C VAL A 521 -9.07 -14.62 29.24
N LYS A 522 -9.16 -14.29 30.54
CA LYS A 522 -8.06 -14.53 31.50
C LYS A 522 -7.74 -16.01 31.66
N ALA A 523 -8.78 -16.86 31.71
CA ALA A 523 -8.59 -18.31 31.79
C ALA A 523 -7.87 -18.84 30.54
N TYR A 524 -8.30 -18.39 29.37
CA TYR A 524 -7.65 -18.73 28.12
C TYR A 524 -6.18 -18.26 28.07
N CYS A 525 -5.91 -17.00 28.47
CA CYS A 525 -4.56 -16.45 28.52
C CYS A 525 -3.65 -17.26 29.47
N ARG A 526 -4.14 -17.68 30.66
CA ARG A 526 -3.35 -18.49 31.61
C ARG A 526 -2.89 -19.82 31.02
N GLN A 527 -3.67 -20.40 30.11
CA GLN A 527 -3.35 -21.67 29.46
C GLN A 527 -2.36 -21.51 28.29
N ASN A 528 -2.31 -20.32 27.66
CA ASN A 528 -1.62 -20.09 26.42
C ASN A 528 -0.47 -19.07 26.50
N LEU A 529 -0.32 -18.34 27.62
CA LEU A 529 0.67 -17.30 27.80
C LEU A 529 1.47 -17.50 29.09
N THR A 530 2.75 -17.11 29.07
CA THR A 530 3.60 -17.10 30.25
C THR A 530 3.16 -16.00 31.24
N GLY A 531 3.40 -16.17 32.53
CA GLY A 531 2.89 -15.30 33.58
C GLY A 531 3.15 -13.80 33.38
N TYR A 532 4.36 -13.40 32.92
CA TYR A 532 4.69 -12.01 32.67
C TYR A 532 4.01 -11.42 31.41
N LYS A 533 3.44 -12.26 30.55
CA LYS A 533 2.65 -11.89 29.36
C LYS A 533 1.16 -11.77 29.64
N MET A 534 0.72 -11.97 30.86
CA MET A 534 -0.69 -11.89 31.24
C MET A 534 -1.20 -10.45 31.16
N PRO A 535 -2.34 -10.20 30.48
CA PRO A 535 -2.94 -8.87 30.47
C PRO A 535 -3.43 -8.49 31.86
N LYS A 536 -2.95 -7.34 32.35
CA LYS A 536 -3.42 -6.74 33.60
C LYS A 536 -4.79 -6.10 33.44
N TYR A 537 -5.03 -5.50 32.28
CA TYR A 537 -6.27 -4.82 31.94
C TYR A 537 -6.88 -5.44 30.69
N ILE A 538 -8.19 -5.74 30.72
CA ILE A 538 -8.99 -6.21 29.58
C ILE A 538 -10.13 -5.23 29.39
N VAL A 539 -10.29 -4.72 28.15
CA VAL A 539 -11.32 -3.75 27.79
C VAL A 539 -12.08 -4.25 26.57
N PHE A 540 -13.38 -4.44 26.70
CA PHE A 540 -14.25 -4.74 25.57
C PHE A 540 -14.66 -3.45 24.86
N ARG A 541 -14.66 -3.49 23.53
CA ARG A 541 -15.03 -2.35 22.66
C ARG A 541 -15.90 -2.85 21.51
N ASP A 542 -16.65 -1.91 20.92
CA ASP A 542 -17.44 -2.16 19.72
C ASP A 542 -16.59 -2.06 18.45
N ASP A 543 -15.51 -1.25 18.49
CA ASP A 543 -14.56 -1.09 17.40
C ASP A 543 -13.12 -0.84 17.90
N LEU A 544 -12.15 -0.97 17.00
CA LEU A 544 -10.76 -0.58 17.20
C LEU A 544 -10.37 0.49 16.17
N PRO A 545 -9.63 1.55 16.58
CA PRO A 545 -9.19 2.59 15.66
C PRO A 545 -8.25 2.01 14.61
N LYS A 546 -8.54 2.28 13.33
CA LYS A 546 -7.81 1.73 12.19
C LYS A 546 -7.39 2.81 11.19
N THR A 547 -6.29 2.57 10.51
CA THR A 547 -5.93 3.33 9.30
C THR A 547 -6.92 3.07 8.17
N ASN A 548 -6.83 3.87 7.11
CA ASN A 548 -7.65 3.68 5.91
C ASN A 548 -7.40 2.34 5.18
N VAL A 549 -6.25 1.73 5.42
CA VAL A 549 -5.89 0.40 4.93
C VAL A 549 -6.17 -0.71 5.95
N GLY A 550 -6.92 -0.42 7.02
CA GLY A 550 -7.40 -1.40 8.00
C GLY A 550 -6.41 -1.79 9.11
N LYS A 551 -5.24 -1.14 9.20
CA LYS A 551 -4.25 -1.40 10.27
C LYS A 551 -4.67 -0.72 11.58
N ILE A 552 -4.60 -1.45 12.71
CA ILE A 552 -4.92 -0.92 14.04
C ILE A 552 -3.96 0.21 14.42
N LEU A 553 -4.52 1.31 14.93
CA LEU A 553 -3.79 2.49 15.38
C LEU A 553 -3.57 2.42 16.90
N ARG A 554 -2.55 1.64 17.34
CA ARG A 554 -2.22 1.50 18.78
C ARG A 554 -1.94 2.85 19.46
N ARG A 555 -1.45 3.86 18.72
CA ARG A 555 -1.26 5.23 19.26
C ARG A 555 -2.57 5.87 19.76
N GLU A 556 -3.68 5.62 19.07
CA GLU A 556 -4.99 6.15 19.48
C GLU A 556 -5.54 5.40 20.69
N LEU A 557 -5.29 4.09 20.77
CA LEU A 557 -5.60 3.30 21.97
C LEU A 557 -4.78 3.76 23.18
N ARG A 558 -3.51 4.14 23.00
CA ARG A 558 -2.67 4.75 24.07
C ARG A 558 -3.17 6.14 24.48
N ALA A 559 -3.71 6.91 23.55
CA ALA A 559 -4.29 8.23 23.79
C ALA A 559 -5.72 8.19 24.41
N GLY A 560 -6.26 6.98 24.67
CA GLY A 560 -7.58 6.80 25.28
C GLY A 560 -8.76 7.04 24.32
N LYS A 561 -8.51 7.06 23.02
CA LYS A 561 -9.54 7.22 21.99
C LYS A 561 -10.16 5.89 21.57
#